data_290b6205b9ccd940e8643e3dcded2d84
#
_entry.id   290b6205b9ccd940e8643e3dcded2d84
#
_cell.length_a   1.000
_cell.length_b   1.000
_cell.length_c   1.000
_cell.angle_alpha   90.00
_cell.angle_beta   90.00
_cell.angle_gamma   90.00
#
_symmetry.space_group_name_H-M   'P 1'
#
loop_
_entity.id
_entity.type
_entity.pdbx_description
1 polymer ?
#
loop_
_entity_poly.entity_id
_entity_poly.type
_entity_poly.pdbx_seq_one_letter_code
_entity_poly.pdbx_strand_id
1 'polypeptide(L)'
;RLRRPSVKNRYFSVDWLGMGSSVLSWKLVDHPKLPKGKTVAVVVLDGWGEANPDKYNCIHTARTPTMDSLKTGAPEKWRLVRAHGTAVGLPTEDDMGNSEVGHNALGAGRIYAQGAKLVDLALASGKIYDGEGFKYIQECFEKGTLHLIGLLSDGGVHSRLDQLQLLLKGASEHGAKRIRVHVLTDGRDVIDGTSVGFVETLENDLANLRQKGVDAQIASGGGRMFVTMDRYENDWDVVKRGWDAQVLGEAPNKFHSAVEAVKKLREVPKANDQYLPPFVIVDENGQAVGPIVDGDAVVTFNFRADRMVMLAKALEYENFDKFDRVRFPKIRYAGMLQYDGELKLPSHYLVSPPEIERTSGEYLVHNGIRTFACSETVKFGHVTFFWNGNRSGCFDPKLEEYVEIPSDVGITFNVQPKMKALEIGEKARDAILSGKFDQVRVNIPNGDMVGHTGDVEATVVACEAADRAVKMILDAIEHVGGIYLVTADHGNAEDMVKRNKSGQPLLDKQGNVQILTSHTLQPVPVAIGGPGLAPGVRFRNDLPNGGLANVAATFINLHGFEAPADYETTLIEVVDN
;
A
#
# COMPACT_ATOMS: atom_id res chain seq x y z
N ARG A 1 -2.94 17.42 40.57
CA ARG A 1 -2.35 17.29 39.24
C ARG A 1 -1.32 16.15 39.29
N LEU A 2 -1.77 14.95 38.93
CA LEU A 2 -0.93 13.78 38.79
C LEU A 2 -0.13 13.93 37.49
N ARG A 3 1.17 14.10 37.59
CA ARG A 3 2.08 14.04 36.45
C ARG A 3 2.14 12.58 35.97
N ARG A 4 1.75 12.33 34.72
CA ARG A 4 2.01 11.03 34.09
C ARG A 4 3.52 10.82 34.04
N PRO A 5 4.03 9.65 34.42
CA PRO A 5 5.46 9.38 34.33
C PRO A 5 5.88 9.42 32.85
N SER A 6 7.03 10.06 32.58
CA SER A 6 7.58 10.18 31.24
C SER A 6 7.96 8.79 30.70
N VAL A 7 7.93 8.64 29.38
CA VAL A 7 8.32 7.39 28.69
C VAL A 7 9.69 6.87 29.15
N LYS A 8 10.59 7.78 29.54
CA LYS A 8 11.90 7.41 30.08
C LYS A 8 11.82 6.53 31.35
N ASN A 9 10.81 6.71 32.17
CA ASN A 9 10.68 5.92 33.40
C ASN A 9 10.20 4.48 33.16
N ARG A 10 9.58 4.19 32.01
CA ARG A 10 9.18 2.82 31.68
C ARG A 10 10.36 1.95 31.25
N TYR A 11 11.33 2.55 30.55
CA TYR A 11 12.53 1.80 30.14
C TYR A 11 13.44 1.50 31.34
N PHE A 12 13.54 2.44 32.27
CA PHE A 12 14.32 2.24 33.52
C PHE A 12 13.74 1.12 34.39
N SER A 13 12.42 0.94 34.39
CA SER A 13 11.79 -0.10 35.19
C SER A 13 11.95 -1.51 34.61
N VAL A 14 12.14 -1.61 33.29
CA VAL A 14 12.30 -2.89 32.59
C VAL A 14 13.77 -3.36 32.69
N ASP A 15 14.74 -2.44 32.62
CA ASP A 15 16.14 -2.76 32.87
C ASP A 15 16.35 -3.30 34.28
N TRP A 16 15.58 -2.80 35.24
CA TRP A 16 15.64 -3.25 36.63
C TRP A 16 15.13 -4.69 36.83
N LEU A 17 14.29 -5.20 35.89
CA LEU A 17 13.77 -6.57 35.94
C LEU A 17 14.66 -7.60 35.27
N GLY A 18 15.88 -7.23 34.85
CA GLY A 18 16.86 -8.14 34.31
C GLY A 18 16.55 -8.68 32.91
N MET A 19 15.64 -8.06 32.20
CA MET A 19 15.51 -8.26 30.75
C MET A 19 16.71 -7.61 30.09
N GLY A 20 17.53 -8.40 29.42
CA GLY A 20 18.81 -7.98 28.90
C GLY A 20 18.78 -6.61 28.24
N SER A 21 19.62 -5.68 28.69
CA SER A 21 19.73 -4.30 28.18
C SER A 21 19.94 -4.25 26.64
N SER A 22 20.45 -5.35 26.04
CA SER A 22 20.67 -5.49 24.60
C SER A 22 19.36 -5.41 23.77
N VAL A 23 18.21 -5.82 24.30
CA VAL A 23 16.91 -5.81 23.60
C VAL A 23 16.34 -4.39 23.52
N LEU A 24 16.65 -3.53 24.49
CA LEU A 24 16.15 -2.15 24.59
C LEU A 24 17.20 -1.10 24.24
N SER A 25 18.45 -1.52 24.04
CA SER A 25 19.54 -0.62 23.70
C SER A 25 19.38 -0.08 22.28
N TRP A 26 19.71 1.19 22.11
CA TRP A 26 19.85 1.82 20.80
C TRP A 26 21.24 1.64 20.19
N LYS A 27 22.21 1.19 20.99
CA LYS A 27 23.59 1.05 20.54
C LYS A 27 23.73 -0.10 19.55
N LEU A 28 24.20 0.21 18.34
CA LEU A 28 24.56 -0.77 17.34
C LEU A 28 25.96 -1.30 17.59
N VAL A 29 26.15 -2.59 17.36
CA VAL A 29 27.46 -3.24 17.45
C VAL A 29 28.26 -2.92 16.18
N ASP A 30 29.55 -2.63 16.34
CA ASP A 30 30.44 -2.41 15.19
C ASP A 30 30.55 -3.68 14.34
N HIS A 31 30.49 -3.51 13.02
CA HIS A 31 30.67 -4.64 12.11
C HIS A 31 32.11 -5.13 12.15
N PRO A 32 32.35 -6.46 12.25
CA PRO A 32 33.70 -6.98 12.43
C PRO A 32 34.60 -6.79 11.19
N LYS A 33 34.03 -6.60 10.01
CA LYS A 33 34.76 -6.55 8.74
C LYS A 33 34.55 -5.28 7.92
N LEU A 34 33.57 -4.45 8.27
CA LEU A 34 33.24 -3.25 7.51
C LEU A 34 33.55 -1.98 8.31
N PRO A 35 34.19 -0.97 7.66
CA PRO A 35 34.60 0.25 8.36
C PRO A 35 33.42 1.18 8.63
N LYS A 36 33.55 1.97 9.70
CA LYS A 36 32.66 3.08 10.01
C LYS A 36 33.17 4.37 9.36
N GLY A 37 32.30 5.39 9.33
CA GLY A 37 32.68 6.74 8.92
C GLY A 37 32.62 7.03 7.43
N LYS A 38 32.12 6.10 6.63
CA LYS A 38 31.90 6.33 5.20
C LYS A 38 30.58 7.05 4.95
N THR A 39 30.57 7.96 3.97
CA THR A 39 29.32 8.54 3.49
C THR A 39 28.56 7.50 2.67
N VAL A 40 27.31 7.25 2.99
CA VAL A 40 26.46 6.26 2.30
C VAL A 40 25.29 6.98 1.64
N ALA A 41 25.16 6.81 0.33
CA ALA A 41 23.97 7.26 -0.40
C ALA A 41 22.99 6.09 -0.54
N VAL A 42 21.73 6.34 -0.24
CA VAL A 42 20.64 5.40 -0.45
C VAL A 42 19.65 6.02 -1.44
N VAL A 43 19.59 5.46 -2.64
CA VAL A 43 18.76 5.98 -3.72
C VAL A 43 17.61 5.03 -3.97
N VAL A 44 16.38 5.53 -3.87
CA VAL A 44 15.18 4.79 -4.20
C VAL A 44 14.60 5.33 -5.51
N LEU A 45 14.58 4.47 -6.53
CA LEU A 45 13.94 4.75 -7.81
C LEU A 45 12.49 4.28 -7.74
N ASP A 46 11.57 5.20 -7.56
CA ASP A 46 10.15 4.87 -7.40
C ASP A 46 9.58 4.30 -8.71
N GLY A 47 8.92 3.14 -8.61
CA GLY A 47 8.31 2.51 -9.77
C GLY A 47 9.30 1.89 -10.77
N TRP A 48 10.43 1.37 -10.29
CA TRP A 48 11.52 0.86 -11.15
C TRP A 48 11.75 -0.64 -10.88
N GLY A 49 11.03 -1.48 -11.63
CA GLY A 49 11.19 -2.93 -11.55
C GLY A 49 12.05 -3.48 -12.69
N GLU A 50 12.14 -4.80 -12.77
CA GLU A 50 12.80 -5.49 -13.87
C GLU A 50 11.85 -6.48 -14.52
N ALA A 51 11.70 -6.38 -15.85
CA ALA A 51 10.82 -7.20 -16.66
C ALA A 51 11.49 -7.54 -17.99
N ASN A 52 10.85 -8.41 -18.76
CA ASN A 52 11.33 -8.77 -20.09
C ASN A 52 11.44 -7.54 -20.98
N PRO A 53 12.47 -7.46 -21.84
CA PRO A 53 12.66 -6.32 -22.73
C PRO A 53 11.63 -6.32 -23.86
N ASP A 54 10.90 -5.23 -23.99
CA ASP A 54 10.09 -4.91 -25.16
C ASP A 54 9.83 -3.40 -25.22
N LYS A 55 9.08 -2.94 -26.20
CA LYS A 55 8.81 -1.50 -26.36
C LYS A 55 7.93 -0.90 -25.26
N TYR A 56 7.28 -1.72 -24.43
CA TYR A 56 6.44 -1.29 -23.31
C TYR A 56 7.16 -1.39 -21.97
N ASN A 57 8.38 -1.88 -21.97
CA ASN A 57 9.32 -1.75 -20.87
C ASN A 57 10.06 -0.42 -21.04
N CYS A 58 9.56 0.62 -20.42
CA CYS A 58 10.10 1.97 -20.60
C CYS A 58 11.51 2.12 -20.05
N ILE A 59 11.89 1.31 -19.07
CA ILE A 59 13.24 1.28 -18.52
C ILE A 59 14.21 0.70 -19.56
N HIS A 60 13.82 -0.38 -20.21
CA HIS A 60 14.62 -0.98 -21.29
C HIS A 60 14.75 -0.05 -22.49
N THR A 61 13.67 0.61 -22.88
CA THR A 61 13.66 1.53 -24.04
C THR A 61 14.44 2.82 -23.76
N ALA A 62 14.44 3.27 -22.50
CA ALA A 62 15.14 4.49 -22.09
C ALA A 62 16.67 4.30 -22.16
N ARG A 63 17.37 5.40 -22.39
CA ARG A 63 18.82 5.46 -22.27
C ARG A 63 19.19 5.66 -20.81
N THR A 64 19.62 4.57 -20.17
CA THR A 64 19.96 4.55 -18.74
C THR A 64 21.38 4.03 -18.53
N PRO A 65 22.41 4.77 -19.03
CA PRO A 65 23.78 4.28 -18.98
C PRO A 65 24.31 4.04 -17.57
N THR A 66 23.90 4.82 -16.60
CA THR A 66 24.35 4.63 -15.22
C THR A 66 23.79 3.34 -14.63
N MET A 67 22.49 3.14 -14.70
CA MET A 67 21.87 1.90 -14.18
C MET A 67 22.35 0.67 -14.96
N ASP A 68 22.53 0.79 -16.27
CA ASP A 68 23.09 -0.29 -17.10
C ASP A 68 24.49 -0.68 -16.63
N SER A 69 25.34 0.29 -16.31
CA SER A 69 26.69 0.04 -15.82
C SER A 69 26.72 -0.65 -14.46
N LEU A 70 25.76 -0.34 -13.59
CA LEU A 70 25.63 -1.03 -12.29
C LEU A 70 25.24 -2.48 -12.48
N LYS A 71 24.34 -2.75 -13.41
CA LYS A 71 23.86 -4.11 -13.68
C LYS A 71 24.94 -4.99 -14.32
N THR A 72 25.69 -4.46 -15.27
CA THR A 72 26.64 -5.25 -16.08
C THR A 72 28.08 -5.18 -15.58
N GLY A 73 28.46 -4.11 -14.89
CA GLY A 73 29.84 -3.85 -14.48
C GLY A 73 30.33 -4.69 -13.33
N ALA A 74 29.45 -5.07 -12.42
CA ALA A 74 29.77 -5.88 -11.25
C ALA A 74 28.58 -6.77 -10.87
N PRO A 75 28.41 -7.94 -11.52
CA PRO A 75 27.25 -8.82 -11.26
C PRO A 75 27.11 -9.26 -9.80
N GLU A 76 28.21 -9.39 -9.07
CA GLU A 76 28.23 -9.75 -7.64
C GLU A 76 27.72 -8.62 -6.73
N LYS A 77 27.56 -7.42 -7.27
CA LYS A 77 27.07 -6.22 -6.58
C LYS A 77 25.71 -5.76 -7.11
N TRP A 78 25.03 -6.62 -7.83
CA TRP A 78 23.68 -6.42 -8.35
C TRP A 78 22.82 -7.65 -8.06
N ARG A 79 21.60 -7.43 -7.58
CA ARG A 79 20.61 -8.49 -7.47
C ARG A 79 19.20 -7.92 -7.54
N LEU A 80 18.24 -8.81 -7.68
CA LEU A 80 16.83 -8.48 -7.57
C LEU A 80 16.31 -8.89 -6.19
N VAL A 81 15.33 -8.14 -5.71
CA VAL A 81 14.60 -8.46 -4.48
C VAL A 81 13.10 -8.34 -4.73
N ARG A 82 12.33 -9.03 -3.90
CA ARG A 82 10.87 -9.01 -3.97
C ARG A 82 10.34 -7.72 -3.34
N ALA A 83 9.39 -7.06 -4.03
CA ALA A 83 8.84 -5.77 -3.60
C ALA A 83 7.30 -5.79 -3.56
N HIS A 84 6.70 -6.98 -3.55
CA HIS A 84 5.25 -7.17 -3.57
C HIS A 84 4.82 -8.30 -2.64
N GLY A 85 3.54 -8.42 -2.43
CA GLY A 85 2.96 -9.53 -1.70
C GLY A 85 3.46 -9.64 -0.26
N THR A 86 3.68 -10.86 0.19
CA THR A 86 4.09 -11.13 1.57
C THR A 86 5.47 -10.60 1.92
N ALA A 87 6.31 -10.32 0.92
CA ALA A 87 7.63 -9.72 1.14
C ALA A 87 7.56 -8.31 1.73
N VAL A 88 6.45 -7.62 1.56
CA VAL A 88 6.19 -6.29 2.13
C VAL A 88 5.00 -6.29 3.09
N GLY A 89 4.58 -7.47 3.56
CA GLY A 89 3.53 -7.62 4.55
C GLY A 89 2.10 -7.64 4.01
N LEU A 90 1.92 -7.60 2.69
CA LEU A 90 0.61 -7.70 2.07
C LEU A 90 0.07 -9.14 2.16
N PRO A 91 -1.26 -9.33 2.13
CA PRO A 91 -1.87 -10.63 2.42
C PRO A 91 -1.51 -11.76 1.45
N THR A 92 -1.39 -11.47 0.15
CA THR A 92 -1.16 -12.48 -0.90
C THR A 92 -0.06 -12.07 -1.86
N GLU A 93 0.52 -13.07 -2.56
CA GLU A 93 1.54 -12.84 -3.57
C GLU A 93 1.02 -12.09 -4.81
N ASP A 94 -0.29 -12.05 -5.01
CA ASP A 94 -0.93 -11.29 -6.09
C ASP A 94 -1.14 -9.80 -5.75
N ASP A 95 -0.83 -9.39 -4.52
CA ASP A 95 -0.92 -7.99 -4.12
C ASP A 95 0.29 -7.22 -4.62
N MET A 96 0.05 -6.21 -5.44
CA MET A 96 1.10 -5.31 -5.89
C MET A 96 1.68 -4.55 -4.70
N GLY A 97 2.98 -4.33 -4.71
CA GLY A 97 3.61 -3.39 -3.80
C GLY A 97 3.14 -1.96 -4.08
N ASN A 98 3.43 -1.09 -3.14
CA ASN A 98 3.20 0.34 -3.28
C ASN A 98 4.28 1.11 -2.53
N SER A 99 4.32 2.42 -2.72
CA SER A 99 5.38 3.24 -2.12
C SER A 99 5.32 3.26 -0.59
N GLU A 100 4.14 3.21 -0.01
CA GLU A 100 3.99 3.21 1.46
C GLU A 100 4.60 1.96 2.10
N VAL A 101 4.11 0.78 1.70
CA VAL A 101 4.63 -0.47 2.26
C VAL A 101 6.07 -0.73 1.84
N GLY A 102 6.45 -0.31 0.63
CA GLY A 102 7.84 -0.41 0.16
C GLY A 102 8.81 0.41 1.00
N HIS A 103 8.48 1.68 1.28
CA HIS A 103 9.32 2.53 2.12
C HIS A 103 9.27 2.13 3.58
N ASN A 104 8.14 1.61 4.08
CA ASN A 104 8.10 1.00 5.40
C ASN A 104 9.10 -0.17 5.51
N ALA A 105 9.07 -1.09 4.56
CA ALA A 105 9.99 -2.23 4.55
C ALA A 105 11.46 -1.79 4.44
N LEU A 106 11.75 -0.85 3.53
CA LEU A 106 13.10 -0.30 3.34
C LEU A 106 13.65 0.37 4.59
N GLY A 107 12.82 1.17 5.26
CA GLY A 107 13.26 1.92 6.44
C GLY A 107 13.26 1.10 7.73
N ALA A 108 12.35 0.15 7.87
CA ALA A 108 12.16 -0.63 9.10
C ALA A 108 13.02 -1.89 9.19
N GLY A 109 13.43 -2.45 8.06
CA GLY A 109 14.24 -3.68 8.04
C GLY A 109 13.50 -4.93 8.51
N ARG A 110 12.17 -4.86 8.60
CA ARG A 110 11.29 -5.94 9.06
C ARG A 110 10.00 -5.92 8.26
N ILE A 111 9.33 -7.06 8.24
CA ILE A 111 8.04 -7.20 7.56
C ILE A 111 6.93 -6.95 8.59
N TYR A 112 6.11 -5.94 8.35
CA TYR A 112 4.93 -5.64 9.17
C TYR A 112 3.68 -6.08 8.44
N ALA A 113 2.87 -6.89 9.09
CA ALA A 113 1.63 -7.37 8.51
C ALA A 113 0.66 -6.22 8.24
N GLN A 114 0.12 -6.20 7.04
CA GLN A 114 -0.91 -5.28 6.59
C GLN A 114 -2.23 -6.05 6.42
N GLY A 115 -3.32 -5.33 6.15
CA GLY A 115 -4.59 -5.96 5.81
C GLY A 115 -5.26 -6.70 6.97
N ALA A 116 -5.56 -7.99 6.80
CA ALA A 116 -6.38 -8.77 7.72
C ALA A 116 -5.92 -8.73 9.17
N LYS A 117 -4.63 -8.92 9.42
CA LYS A 117 -4.08 -8.91 10.79
C LYS A 117 -4.22 -7.56 11.49
N LEU A 118 -4.03 -6.50 10.74
CA LEU A 118 -4.16 -5.13 11.28
C LEU A 118 -5.60 -4.86 11.71
N VAL A 119 -6.55 -5.29 10.88
CA VAL A 119 -7.99 -5.20 11.20
C VAL A 119 -8.35 -6.06 12.42
N ASP A 120 -7.84 -7.29 12.50
CA ASP A 120 -8.05 -8.17 13.65
C ASP A 120 -7.61 -7.52 14.96
N LEU A 121 -6.42 -6.92 14.98
CA LEU A 121 -5.89 -6.24 16.15
C LEU A 121 -6.75 -5.04 16.56
N ALA A 122 -7.19 -4.25 15.58
CA ALA A 122 -8.03 -3.07 15.84
C ALA A 122 -9.40 -3.45 16.40
N LEU A 123 -10.01 -4.53 15.88
CA LEU A 123 -11.29 -5.04 16.37
C LEU A 123 -11.15 -5.68 17.76
N ALA A 124 -10.14 -6.55 17.95
CA ALA A 124 -9.93 -7.25 19.22
C ALA A 124 -9.61 -6.32 20.37
N SER A 125 -8.83 -5.26 20.12
CA SER A 125 -8.48 -4.27 21.13
C SER A 125 -9.57 -3.21 21.39
N GLY A 126 -10.57 -3.13 20.51
CA GLY A 126 -11.58 -2.07 20.54
C GLY A 126 -11.08 -0.70 20.09
N LYS A 127 -9.82 -0.57 19.72
CA LYS A 127 -9.23 0.70 19.25
C LYS A 127 -9.87 1.25 17.98
N ILE A 128 -10.46 0.37 17.17
CA ILE A 128 -11.17 0.78 15.96
C ILE A 128 -12.28 1.82 16.28
N TYR A 129 -12.94 1.71 17.43
CA TYR A 129 -14.03 2.59 17.84
C TYR A 129 -13.56 3.93 18.40
N ASP A 130 -12.29 4.02 18.77
CA ASP A 130 -11.65 5.25 19.26
C ASP A 130 -10.99 6.05 18.13
N GLY A 131 -10.87 5.47 16.95
CA GLY A 131 -10.23 6.08 15.82
C GLY A 131 -11.05 7.18 15.16
N GLU A 132 -10.37 8.06 14.42
CA GLU A 132 -11.00 9.19 13.71
C GLU A 132 -12.02 8.71 12.67
N GLY A 133 -11.72 7.65 11.93
CA GLY A 133 -12.62 7.12 10.90
C GLY A 133 -13.95 6.64 11.47
N PHE A 134 -13.91 5.92 12.57
CA PHE A 134 -15.15 5.47 13.21
C PHE A 134 -15.95 6.65 13.80
N LYS A 135 -15.29 7.57 14.46
CA LYS A 135 -15.95 8.79 14.99
C LYS A 135 -16.59 9.60 13.87
N TYR A 136 -15.94 9.66 12.71
CA TYR A 136 -16.47 10.36 11.55
C TYR A 136 -17.80 9.77 11.07
N ILE A 137 -17.87 8.44 10.93
CA ILE A 137 -19.12 7.78 10.51
C ILE A 137 -20.16 7.74 11.63
N GLN A 138 -19.72 7.68 12.89
CA GLN A 138 -20.59 7.62 14.06
C GLN A 138 -21.52 8.84 14.16
N GLU A 139 -21.11 9.99 13.68
CA GLU A 139 -21.93 11.20 13.66
C GLU A 139 -23.22 11.05 12.83
N CYS A 140 -23.26 10.07 11.92
CA CYS A 140 -24.48 9.75 11.15
C CYS A 140 -25.43 8.80 11.87
N PHE A 141 -25.03 8.17 12.97
CA PHE A 141 -25.79 7.07 13.57
C PHE A 141 -27.11 7.49 14.21
N GLU A 142 -27.20 8.72 14.66
CA GLU A 142 -28.43 9.20 15.33
C GLU A 142 -29.61 9.29 14.37
N LYS A 143 -29.40 9.83 13.18
CA LYS A 143 -30.47 10.13 12.22
C LYS A 143 -30.36 9.33 10.92
N GLY A 144 -29.20 8.82 10.59
CA GLY A 144 -28.93 8.14 9.33
C GLY A 144 -28.78 6.63 9.49
N THR A 145 -28.54 6.00 8.37
CA THR A 145 -28.29 4.57 8.26
C THR A 145 -26.80 4.31 8.11
N LEU A 146 -26.29 3.26 8.75
CA LEU A 146 -24.97 2.73 8.47
C LEU A 146 -25.08 1.66 7.39
N HIS A 147 -24.44 1.88 6.26
CA HIS A 147 -24.33 0.90 5.18
C HIS A 147 -22.98 0.23 5.21
N LEU A 148 -22.95 -1.09 5.12
CA LEU A 148 -21.74 -1.90 5.06
C LEU A 148 -21.71 -2.61 3.72
N ILE A 149 -20.68 -2.35 2.92
CA ILE A 149 -20.52 -2.93 1.58
C ILE A 149 -19.26 -3.77 1.55
N GLY A 150 -19.34 -5.01 1.07
CA GLY A 150 -18.16 -5.83 0.90
C GLY A 150 -18.46 -7.27 0.51
N LEU A 151 -17.39 -8.06 0.38
CA LEU A 151 -17.46 -9.46 0.03
C LEU A 151 -17.88 -10.28 1.24
N LEU A 152 -18.96 -11.03 1.09
CA LEU A 152 -19.46 -11.93 2.14
C LEU A 152 -18.81 -13.30 1.98
N SER A 153 -17.69 -13.50 2.67
CA SER A 153 -16.86 -14.69 2.51
C SER A 153 -15.95 -14.90 3.72
N ASP A 154 -15.51 -16.12 3.92
CA ASP A 154 -14.46 -16.47 4.87
C ASP A 154 -13.14 -16.89 4.20
N GLY A 155 -13.02 -16.67 2.88
CA GLY A 155 -11.82 -16.98 2.11
C GLY A 155 -10.56 -16.23 2.54
N GLY A 156 -10.71 -15.08 3.21
CA GLY A 156 -9.60 -14.35 3.80
C GLY A 156 -8.72 -13.61 2.80
N VAL A 157 -9.13 -13.50 1.53
CA VAL A 157 -8.40 -12.77 0.49
C VAL A 157 -8.80 -11.30 0.47
N HIS A 158 -10.08 -10.99 0.41
CA HIS A 158 -10.60 -9.61 0.36
C HIS A 158 -11.24 -9.16 1.65
N SER A 159 -11.88 -10.09 2.35
CA SER A 159 -12.64 -9.84 3.56
C SER A 159 -12.75 -11.13 4.38
N ARG A 160 -13.27 -11.00 5.60
CA ARG A 160 -13.61 -12.16 6.42
C ARG A 160 -14.95 -11.92 7.13
N LEU A 161 -15.77 -12.95 7.14
CA LEU A 161 -17.09 -12.91 7.76
C LEU A 161 -17.02 -12.57 9.27
N ASP A 162 -16.04 -13.15 9.98
CA ASP A 162 -15.87 -12.89 11.42
C ASP A 162 -15.56 -11.42 11.74
N GLN A 163 -14.81 -10.73 10.87
CA GLN A 163 -14.57 -9.29 11.00
C GLN A 163 -15.84 -8.48 10.79
N LEU A 164 -16.67 -8.84 9.81
CA LEU A 164 -17.98 -8.22 9.61
C LEU A 164 -18.88 -8.41 10.84
N GLN A 165 -18.92 -9.62 11.40
CA GLN A 165 -19.69 -9.93 12.60
C GLN A 165 -19.27 -9.05 13.79
N LEU A 166 -17.97 -8.90 14.01
CA LEU A 166 -17.42 -8.03 15.06
C LEU A 166 -17.76 -6.56 14.82
N LEU A 167 -17.66 -6.10 13.57
CA LEU A 167 -17.98 -4.72 13.22
C LEU A 167 -19.47 -4.43 13.41
N LEU A 168 -20.36 -5.34 13.03
CA LEU A 168 -21.79 -5.23 13.27
C LEU A 168 -22.12 -5.09 14.77
N LYS A 169 -21.53 -5.96 15.57
CA LYS A 169 -21.68 -5.93 17.02
C LYS A 169 -21.20 -4.60 17.59
N GLY A 170 -19.98 -4.20 17.25
CA GLY A 170 -19.38 -2.97 17.74
C GLY A 170 -20.11 -1.72 17.31
N ALA A 171 -20.55 -1.63 16.05
CA ALA A 171 -21.33 -0.50 15.57
C ALA A 171 -22.67 -0.37 16.31
N SER A 172 -23.36 -1.48 16.56
CA SER A 172 -24.61 -1.49 17.31
C SER A 172 -24.41 -1.04 18.77
N GLU A 173 -23.33 -1.47 19.40
CA GLU A 173 -22.96 -1.06 20.76
C GLU A 173 -22.56 0.42 20.85
N HIS A 174 -22.13 1.02 19.74
CA HIS A 174 -21.71 2.42 19.65
C HIS A 174 -22.77 3.34 19.02
N GLY A 175 -24.01 2.91 18.99
CA GLY A 175 -25.13 3.76 18.67
C GLY A 175 -25.74 3.64 17.29
N ALA A 176 -25.29 2.71 16.45
CA ALA A 176 -25.94 2.47 15.17
C ALA A 176 -27.33 1.87 15.39
N LYS A 177 -28.36 2.58 14.95
CA LYS A 177 -29.78 2.21 15.13
C LYS A 177 -30.36 1.53 13.92
N ARG A 178 -29.83 1.82 12.75
CA ARG A 178 -30.26 1.28 11.48
C ARG A 178 -29.04 0.89 10.66
N ILE A 179 -28.95 -0.39 10.27
CA ILE A 179 -27.82 -0.95 9.53
C ILE A 179 -28.35 -1.65 8.28
N ARG A 180 -27.70 -1.40 7.15
CA ARG A 180 -27.97 -2.09 5.90
C ARG A 180 -26.69 -2.68 5.35
N VAL A 181 -26.69 -3.98 5.06
CA VAL A 181 -25.54 -4.69 4.51
C VAL A 181 -25.79 -4.96 3.03
N HIS A 182 -24.82 -4.58 2.22
CA HIS A 182 -24.83 -4.83 0.78
C HIS A 182 -23.75 -5.89 0.50
N VAL A 183 -24.20 -7.11 0.19
CA VAL A 183 -23.31 -8.26 0.12
C VAL A 183 -22.88 -8.56 -1.30
N LEU A 184 -21.61 -8.91 -1.47
CA LEU A 184 -21.10 -9.44 -2.73
C LEU A 184 -20.77 -10.91 -2.51
N THR A 185 -21.19 -11.77 -3.43
CA THR A 185 -21.01 -13.21 -3.29
C THR A 185 -19.70 -13.66 -3.91
N ASP A 186 -19.02 -14.61 -3.27
CA ASP A 186 -17.69 -15.07 -3.65
C ASP A 186 -17.76 -16.24 -4.66
N GLY A 187 -17.37 -17.43 -4.29
CA GLY A 187 -17.27 -18.59 -5.19
C GLY A 187 -15.95 -18.66 -5.97
N ARG A 188 -15.03 -17.70 -5.70
CA ARG A 188 -13.69 -17.65 -6.29
C ARG A 188 -12.61 -18.03 -5.29
N ASP A 189 -12.63 -17.40 -4.12
CA ASP A 189 -11.70 -17.66 -3.02
C ASP A 189 -12.21 -18.75 -2.09
N VAL A 190 -13.45 -19.13 -2.26
CA VAL A 190 -14.15 -20.24 -1.61
C VAL A 190 -14.88 -21.08 -2.66
N ILE A 191 -15.34 -22.26 -2.29
CA ILE A 191 -16.05 -23.15 -3.21
C ILE A 191 -17.37 -22.51 -3.69
N ASP A 192 -17.66 -22.62 -4.98
CA ASP A 192 -18.93 -22.15 -5.55
C ASP A 192 -20.12 -22.85 -4.87
N GLY A 193 -21.17 -22.11 -4.62
CA GLY A 193 -22.36 -22.57 -3.90
C GLY A 193 -22.36 -22.29 -2.41
N THR A 194 -21.22 -21.93 -1.83
CA THR A 194 -21.13 -21.62 -0.38
C THR A 194 -21.77 -20.30 0.00
N SER A 195 -22.07 -19.43 -0.96
CA SER A 195 -22.69 -18.12 -0.70
C SER A 195 -24.03 -18.23 0.04
N VAL A 196 -24.82 -19.27 -0.21
CA VAL A 196 -26.09 -19.50 0.48
C VAL A 196 -25.85 -19.62 1.99
N GLY A 197 -24.88 -20.44 2.39
CA GLY A 197 -24.53 -20.62 3.81
C GLY A 197 -24.04 -19.33 4.48
N PHE A 198 -23.24 -18.54 3.80
CA PHE A 198 -22.77 -17.25 4.32
C PHE A 198 -23.92 -16.26 4.48
N VAL A 199 -24.83 -16.20 3.52
CA VAL A 199 -26.02 -15.34 3.62
C VAL A 199 -26.92 -15.77 4.78
N GLU A 200 -27.14 -17.07 4.96
CA GLU A 200 -27.91 -17.61 6.10
C GLU A 200 -27.27 -17.22 7.44
N THR A 201 -25.95 -17.34 7.56
CA THR A 201 -25.22 -16.94 8.76
C THR A 201 -25.40 -15.44 9.05
N LEU A 202 -25.24 -14.60 8.04
CA LEU A 202 -25.41 -13.15 8.18
C LEU A 202 -26.86 -12.79 8.56
N GLU A 203 -27.85 -13.43 7.94
CA GLU A 203 -29.26 -13.22 8.30
C GLU A 203 -29.54 -13.54 9.78
N ASN A 204 -28.92 -14.60 10.30
CA ASN A 204 -29.02 -14.94 11.73
C ASN A 204 -28.38 -13.87 12.61
N ASP A 205 -27.21 -13.35 12.22
CA ASP A 205 -26.53 -12.27 12.94
C ASP A 205 -27.40 -11.01 12.98
N LEU A 206 -28.00 -10.65 11.85
CA LEU A 206 -28.87 -9.47 11.76
C LEU A 206 -30.18 -9.66 12.52
N ALA A 207 -30.74 -10.86 12.54
CA ALA A 207 -31.90 -11.20 13.34
C ALA A 207 -31.62 -10.99 14.84
N ASN A 208 -30.44 -11.37 15.30
CA ASN A 208 -30.02 -11.15 16.69
C ASN A 208 -29.96 -9.64 17.02
N LEU A 209 -29.46 -8.83 16.07
CA LEU A 209 -29.44 -7.38 16.24
C LEU A 209 -30.86 -6.79 16.29
N ARG A 210 -31.78 -7.28 15.45
CA ARG A 210 -33.17 -6.84 15.48
C ARG A 210 -33.84 -7.14 16.83
N GLN A 211 -33.52 -8.28 17.43
CA GLN A 211 -34.03 -8.60 18.78
C GLN A 211 -33.54 -7.62 19.85
N LYS A 212 -32.40 -7.00 19.62
CA LYS A 212 -31.81 -5.98 20.50
C LYS A 212 -32.30 -4.56 20.15
N GLY A 213 -33.22 -4.40 19.21
CA GLY A 213 -33.78 -3.13 18.82
C GLY A 213 -33.06 -2.40 17.68
N VAL A 214 -32.13 -3.04 17.00
CA VAL A 214 -31.46 -2.46 15.86
C VAL A 214 -32.19 -2.87 14.57
N ASP A 215 -32.52 -1.90 13.72
CA ASP A 215 -33.12 -2.16 12.41
C ASP A 215 -32.02 -2.57 11.42
N ALA A 216 -31.66 -3.85 11.41
CA ALA A 216 -30.56 -4.39 10.62
C ALA A 216 -31.06 -5.40 9.59
N GLN A 217 -30.75 -5.18 8.32
CA GLN A 217 -31.15 -6.02 7.20
C GLN A 217 -30.07 -6.05 6.13
N ILE A 218 -30.06 -7.13 5.31
CA ILE A 218 -29.37 -7.12 4.02
C ILE A 218 -30.24 -6.32 3.06
N ALA A 219 -29.63 -5.39 2.33
CA ALA A 219 -30.36 -4.48 1.44
C ALA A 219 -30.18 -4.80 -0.06
N SER A 220 -29.05 -5.36 -0.43
CA SER A 220 -28.73 -5.69 -1.81
C SER A 220 -27.64 -6.74 -1.88
N GLY A 221 -27.42 -7.29 -3.07
CA GLY A 221 -26.32 -8.19 -3.31
C GLY A 221 -26.07 -8.45 -4.80
N GLY A 222 -25.08 -9.27 -5.05
CA GLY A 222 -24.68 -9.70 -6.39
C GLY A 222 -23.30 -10.35 -6.39
N GLY A 223 -22.94 -11.01 -7.49
CA GLY A 223 -21.66 -11.68 -7.63
C GLY A 223 -20.49 -10.71 -7.80
N ARG A 224 -19.42 -10.94 -7.12
CA ARG A 224 -18.21 -10.07 -7.06
C ARG A 224 -17.62 -9.71 -8.43
N MET A 225 -17.71 -10.57 -9.41
CA MET A 225 -17.14 -10.36 -10.75
C MET A 225 -18.08 -9.63 -11.69
N PHE A 226 -19.33 -9.48 -11.31
CA PHE A 226 -20.36 -8.82 -12.11
C PHE A 226 -20.89 -7.54 -11.46
N VAL A 227 -20.75 -7.43 -10.14
CA VAL A 227 -21.27 -6.33 -9.32
C VAL A 227 -20.18 -5.76 -8.42
N THR A 228 -19.92 -4.48 -8.51
CA THR A 228 -19.09 -3.66 -7.63
C THR A 228 -17.58 -3.89 -7.69
N MET A 229 -17.13 -5.15 -7.55
CA MET A 229 -15.72 -5.45 -7.27
C MET A 229 -14.87 -5.58 -8.54
N ASP A 230 -14.90 -4.58 -9.40
CA ASP A 230 -13.91 -4.48 -10.47
C ASP A 230 -12.58 -3.92 -9.94
N ARG A 231 -11.53 -4.02 -10.73
CA ARG A 231 -10.19 -3.50 -10.42
C ARG A 231 -9.49 -3.00 -11.68
N TYR A 232 -8.55 -2.10 -11.49
CA TYR A 232 -7.70 -1.55 -12.55
C TYR A 232 -8.49 -0.86 -13.67
N GLU A 233 -9.69 -0.38 -13.33
CA GLU A 233 -10.60 0.28 -14.27
C GLU A 233 -10.91 -0.55 -15.52
N ASN A 234 -11.00 -1.87 -15.36
CA ASN A 234 -11.29 -2.79 -16.46
C ASN A 234 -12.69 -2.57 -17.04
N ASP A 235 -13.69 -2.45 -16.17
CA ASP A 235 -15.09 -2.30 -16.60
C ASP A 235 -15.90 -1.55 -15.54
N TRP A 236 -16.12 -0.27 -15.76
CA TRP A 236 -16.91 0.55 -14.84
C TRP A 236 -18.37 0.14 -14.76
N ASP A 237 -18.90 -0.60 -15.74
CA ASP A 237 -20.27 -1.13 -15.66
C ASP A 237 -20.47 -2.09 -14.50
N VAL A 238 -19.43 -2.80 -14.08
CA VAL A 238 -19.44 -3.63 -12.87
C VAL A 238 -19.74 -2.79 -11.63
N VAL A 239 -19.04 -1.66 -11.50
CA VAL A 239 -19.26 -0.74 -10.37
C VAL A 239 -20.63 -0.08 -10.47
N LYS A 240 -21.07 0.27 -11.67
CA LYS A 240 -22.39 0.87 -11.87
C LYS A 240 -23.53 -0.07 -11.47
N ARG A 241 -23.43 -1.36 -11.76
CA ARG A 241 -24.46 -2.33 -11.31
C ARG A 241 -24.57 -2.33 -9.79
N GLY A 242 -23.45 -2.26 -9.09
CA GLY A 242 -23.42 -2.12 -7.63
C GLY A 242 -23.98 -0.77 -7.17
N TRP A 243 -23.61 0.30 -7.84
CA TRP A 243 -24.13 1.64 -7.54
C TRP A 243 -25.66 1.68 -7.62
N ASP A 244 -26.22 1.18 -8.71
CA ASP A 244 -27.68 1.16 -8.91
C ASP A 244 -28.37 0.37 -7.80
N ALA A 245 -27.85 -0.79 -7.43
CA ALA A 245 -28.43 -1.63 -6.37
C ALA A 245 -28.29 -1.00 -4.99
N GLN A 246 -27.10 -0.48 -4.67
CA GLN A 246 -26.75 -0.01 -3.33
C GLN A 246 -27.23 1.41 -3.07
N VAL A 247 -26.99 2.31 -4.01
CA VAL A 247 -27.28 3.73 -3.85
C VAL A 247 -28.71 4.05 -4.28
N LEU A 248 -29.12 3.57 -5.47
CA LEU A 248 -30.45 3.87 -6.02
C LEU A 248 -31.53 2.89 -5.53
N GLY A 249 -31.14 1.73 -5.01
CA GLY A 249 -32.09 0.70 -4.64
C GLY A 249 -32.76 0.05 -5.85
N GLU A 250 -32.09 0.01 -6.98
CA GLU A 250 -32.61 -0.47 -8.27
C GLU A 250 -31.79 -1.63 -8.81
N ALA A 251 -32.45 -2.71 -9.12
CA ALA A 251 -31.85 -3.85 -9.78
C ALA A 251 -32.93 -4.60 -10.57
N PRO A 252 -32.53 -5.40 -11.59
CA PRO A 252 -33.50 -6.19 -12.35
C PRO A 252 -34.18 -7.27 -11.52
N ASN A 253 -33.57 -7.69 -10.40
CA ASN A 253 -34.07 -8.74 -9.53
C ASN A 253 -34.44 -8.15 -8.16
N LYS A 254 -35.66 -8.39 -7.72
CA LYS A 254 -36.18 -7.92 -6.43
C LYS A 254 -36.68 -9.12 -5.62
N PHE A 255 -36.29 -9.16 -4.35
CA PHE A 255 -36.64 -10.25 -3.44
C PHE A 255 -36.98 -9.69 -2.06
N HIS A 256 -37.68 -10.48 -1.25
CA HIS A 256 -37.99 -10.09 0.12
C HIS A 256 -36.94 -10.54 1.14
N SER A 257 -36.04 -11.44 0.75
CA SER A 257 -34.89 -11.84 1.58
C SER A 257 -33.69 -12.17 0.72
N ALA A 258 -32.50 -11.99 1.29
CA ALA A 258 -31.26 -12.31 0.59
C ALA A 258 -31.05 -13.82 0.41
N VAL A 259 -31.49 -14.64 1.35
CA VAL A 259 -31.44 -16.10 1.23
C VAL A 259 -32.28 -16.57 0.06
N GLU A 260 -33.52 -16.07 -0.06
CA GLU A 260 -34.39 -16.34 -1.21
C GLU A 260 -33.73 -15.89 -2.52
N ALA A 261 -33.16 -14.70 -2.54
CA ALA A 261 -32.49 -14.15 -3.71
C ALA A 261 -31.37 -15.07 -4.20
N VAL A 262 -30.46 -15.43 -3.36
CA VAL A 262 -29.31 -16.27 -3.73
C VAL A 262 -29.75 -17.67 -4.17
N LYS A 263 -30.66 -18.29 -3.45
CA LYS A 263 -31.21 -19.59 -3.82
C LYS A 263 -31.88 -19.55 -5.19
N LYS A 264 -32.70 -18.54 -5.44
CA LYS A 264 -33.44 -18.39 -6.70
C LYS A 264 -32.51 -18.10 -7.87
N LEU A 265 -31.56 -17.21 -7.71
CA LEU A 265 -30.62 -16.86 -8.77
C LEU A 265 -29.65 -18.01 -9.11
N ARG A 266 -29.43 -18.93 -8.19
CA ARG A 266 -28.63 -20.12 -8.45
C ARG A 266 -29.39 -21.25 -9.19
N GLU A 267 -30.68 -21.16 -9.33
CA GLU A 267 -31.47 -22.16 -10.08
C GLU A 267 -31.23 -22.12 -11.60
N VAL A 268 -30.64 -21.07 -12.11
CA VAL A 268 -30.31 -20.93 -13.53
C VAL A 268 -29.18 -21.90 -13.89
N PRO A 269 -29.27 -22.61 -15.06
CA PRO A 269 -28.19 -23.49 -15.49
C PRO A 269 -26.82 -22.77 -15.54
N LYS A 270 -25.77 -23.43 -15.03
CA LYS A 270 -24.40 -22.89 -14.93
C LYS A 270 -24.27 -21.64 -14.06
N ALA A 271 -25.21 -21.41 -13.14
CA ALA A 271 -25.07 -20.32 -12.17
C ALA A 271 -23.79 -20.47 -11.37
N ASN A 272 -23.15 -19.33 -11.12
CA ASN A 272 -21.91 -19.25 -10.36
C ASN A 272 -22.00 -18.08 -9.39
N ASP A 273 -21.61 -18.28 -8.14
CA ASP A 273 -21.68 -17.25 -7.12
C ASP A 273 -20.96 -15.96 -7.52
N GLN A 274 -19.84 -16.06 -8.24
CA GLN A 274 -19.05 -14.91 -8.68
C GLN A 274 -19.81 -13.98 -9.62
N TYR A 275 -20.78 -14.53 -10.36
CA TYR A 275 -21.47 -13.84 -11.45
C TYR A 275 -22.97 -13.69 -11.21
N LEU A 276 -23.44 -13.88 -9.99
CA LEU A 276 -24.86 -13.66 -9.70
C LEU A 276 -25.27 -12.24 -10.08
N PRO A 277 -26.42 -12.08 -10.77
CA PRO A 277 -26.88 -10.74 -11.14
C PRO A 277 -27.22 -9.91 -9.89
N PRO A 278 -27.19 -8.58 -10.01
CA PRO A 278 -27.51 -7.72 -8.89
C PRO A 278 -28.97 -7.90 -8.46
N PHE A 279 -29.21 -7.84 -7.17
CA PHE A 279 -30.55 -7.89 -6.59
C PHE A 279 -30.69 -6.86 -5.47
N VAL A 280 -31.91 -6.42 -5.26
CA VAL A 280 -32.28 -5.57 -4.12
C VAL A 280 -33.36 -6.25 -3.29
N ILE A 281 -33.31 -5.99 -1.99
CA ILE A 281 -34.33 -6.47 -1.06
C ILE A 281 -35.40 -5.38 -0.93
N VAL A 282 -36.64 -5.79 -1.06
CA VAL A 282 -37.80 -4.90 -1.00
C VAL A 282 -38.73 -5.30 0.14
N ASP A 283 -39.47 -4.31 0.64
CA ASP A 283 -40.51 -4.51 1.65
C ASP A 283 -41.81 -5.05 1.03
N GLU A 284 -42.85 -5.21 1.84
CA GLU A 284 -44.16 -5.70 1.44
C GLU A 284 -44.81 -4.82 0.35
N ASN A 285 -44.42 -3.56 0.26
CA ASN A 285 -44.92 -2.60 -0.73
C ASN A 285 -44.05 -2.54 -1.98
N GLY A 286 -43.03 -3.40 -2.08
CA GLY A 286 -42.12 -3.42 -3.22
C GLY A 286 -41.06 -2.32 -3.21
N GLN A 287 -40.89 -1.61 -2.11
CA GLN A 287 -39.88 -0.55 -1.99
C GLN A 287 -38.58 -1.10 -1.43
N ALA A 288 -37.46 -0.65 -2.00
CA ALA A 288 -36.14 -1.04 -1.53
C ALA A 288 -35.93 -0.67 -0.05
N VAL A 289 -35.40 -1.61 0.75
CA VAL A 289 -35.24 -1.42 2.19
C VAL A 289 -34.03 -0.58 2.56
N GLY A 290 -33.10 -0.37 1.65
CA GLY A 290 -31.87 0.29 2.03
C GLY A 290 -31.09 0.98 0.92
N PRO A 291 -31.72 1.91 0.13
CA PRO A 291 -30.91 2.78 -0.72
C PRO A 291 -30.09 3.73 0.12
N ILE A 292 -28.88 4.06 -0.35
CA ILE A 292 -28.00 5.03 0.31
C ILE A 292 -28.52 6.43 0.00
N VAL A 293 -28.80 7.20 1.03
CA VAL A 293 -29.35 8.56 0.92
C VAL A 293 -28.54 9.56 1.71
N ASP A 294 -28.82 10.85 1.50
CA ASP A 294 -28.14 11.93 2.23
C ASP A 294 -28.22 11.73 3.74
N GLY A 295 -27.11 11.96 4.42
CA GLY A 295 -27.00 11.81 5.86
C GLY A 295 -26.59 10.42 6.34
N ASP A 296 -26.45 9.47 5.43
CA ASP A 296 -26.03 8.11 5.76
C ASP A 296 -24.52 8.00 5.90
N ALA A 297 -24.08 6.99 6.66
CA ALA A 297 -22.71 6.55 6.72
C ALA A 297 -22.52 5.30 5.83
N VAL A 298 -21.38 5.21 5.17
CA VAL A 298 -21.02 4.05 4.35
C VAL A 298 -19.64 3.56 4.78
N VAL A 299 -19.50 2.26 4.98
CA VAL A 299 -18.23 1.60 5.25
C VAL A 299 -18.07 0.44 4.27
N THR A 300 -16.93 0.40 3.60
CA THR A 300 -16.51 -0.79 2.86
C THR A 300 -15.67 -1.65 3.80
N PHE A 301 -16.06 -2.91 4.02
CA PHE A 301 -15.42 -3.77 5.03
C PHE A 301 -14.36 -4.72 4.47
N ASN A 302 -14.05 -4.64 3.18
CA ASN A 302 -12.90 -5.34 2.63
C ASN A 302 -11.60 -4.74 3.15
N PHE A 303 -10.62 -5.59 3.46
CA PHE A 303 -9.28 -5.13 3.85
C PHE A 303 -8.29 -5.11 2.68
N ARG A 304 -8.60 -5.75 1.55
CA ARG A 304 -7.77 -5.70 0.35
C ARG A 304 -8.19 -4.55 -0.55
N ALA A 305 -7.19 -3.81 -1.03
CA ALA A 305 -7.40 -2.54 -1.71
C ALA A 305 -7.88 -2.65 -3.16
N ASP A 306 -7.35 -3.60 -3.93
CA ASP A 306 -7.40 -3.57 -5.40
C ASP A 306 -8.82 -3.49 -5.98
N ARG A 307 -9.80 -4.16 -5.38
CA ARG A 307 -11.19 -4.18 -5.84
C ARG A 307 -12.10 -3.20 -5.09
N MET A 308 -11.53 -2.29 -4.31
CA MET A 308 -12.28 -1.26 -3.59
C MET A 308 -12.00 0.16 -4.10
N VAL A 309 -10.91 0.36 -4.83
CA VAL A 309 -10.50 1.70 -5.28
C VAL A 309 -11.53 2.33 -6.21
N MET A 310 -12.07 1.58 -7.16
CA MET A 310 -13.05 2.12 -8.11
C MET A 310 -14.35 2.52 -7.41
N LEU A 311 -14.84 1.69 -6.50
CA LEU A 311 -16.02 2.03 -5.69
C LEU A 311 -15.75 3.26 -4.82
N ALA A 312 -14.58 3.35 -4.21
CA ALA A 312 -14.19 4.50 -3.39
C ALA A 312 -14.20 5.80 -4.22
N LYS A 313 -13.71 5.78 -5.44
CA LYS A 313 -13.79 6.93 -6.34
C LYS A 313 -15.24 7.35 -6.62
N ALA A 314 -16.11 6.40 -6.90
CA ALA A 314 -17.52 6.67 -7.16
C ALA A 314 -18.24 7.26 -5.93
N LEU A 315 -17.90 6.79 -4.72
CA LEU A 315 -18.52 7.25 -3.48
C LEU A 315 -17.99 8.61 -3.00
N GLU A 316 -16.74 8.96 -3.32
CA GLU A 316 -16.08 10.13 -2.73
C GLU A 316 -15.88 11.30 -3.68
N TYR A 317 -15.57 11.07 -4.96
CA TYR A 317 -15.25 12.13 -5.89
C TYR A 317 -16.47 12.92 -6.33
N GLU A 318 -16.45 14.24 -6.17
CA GLU A 318 -17.47 15.13 -6.74
C GLU A 318 -17.44 15.08 -8.27
N ASN A 319 -16.26 15.26 -8.85
CA ASN A 319 -16.03 15.15 -10.28
C ASN A 319 -15.79 13.70 -10.65
N PHE A 320 -16.82 13.08 -11.22
CA PHE A 320 -16.80 11.68 -11.60
C PHE A 320 -17.57 11.48 -12.90
N ASP A 321 -16.88 10.97 -13.92
CA ASP A 321 -17.42 10.84 -15.28
C ASP A 321 -17.41 9.40 -15.82
N LYS A 322 -17.13 8.41 -14.97
CA LYS A 322 -16.96 7.03 -15.43
C LYS A 322 -18.28 6.31 -15.72
N PHE A 323 -19.33 6.71 -15.04
CA PHE A 323 -20.71 6.31 -15.33
C PHE A 323 -21.67 7.37 -14.76
N ASP A 324 -22.94 7.32 -15.19
CA ASP A 324 -23.98 8.20 -14.64
C ASP A 324 -24.40 7.68 -13.26
N ARG A 325 -24.09 8.46 -12.21
CA ARG A 325 -24.49 8.15 -10.84
C ARG A 325 -25.97 8.40 -10.57
N VAL A 326 -26.66 9.13 -11.47
CA VAL A 326 -28.05 9.59 -11.32
C VAL A 326 -28.22 10.61 -10.19
N ARG A 327 -27.77 10.27 -9.00
CA ARG A 327 -27.61 11.19 -7.87
C ARG A 327 -26.33 10.88 -7.12
N PHE A 328 -25.80 11.87 -6.47
CA PHE A 328 -24.59 11.72 -5.63
C PHE A 328 -24.96 12.05 -4.18
N PRO A 329 -25.23 11.04 -3.35
CA PRO A 329 -25.68 11.29 -1.98
C PRO A 329 -24.58 11.91 -1.14
N LYS A 330 -24.98 12.81 -0.25
CA LYS A 330 -24.08 13.41 0.77
C LYS A 330 -23.95 12.45 1.93
N ILE A 331 -22.89 11.67 1.91
CA ILE A 331 -22.62 10.61 2.87
C ILE A 331 -21.32 10.87 3.61
N ARG A 332 -21.12 10.13 4.69
CA ARG A 332 -19.81 9.97 5.33
C ARG A 332 -19.28 8.58 4.99
N TYR A 333 -18.30 8.53 4.13
CA TYR A 333 -17.71 7.28 3.68
C TYR A 333 -16.35 7.05 4.34
N ALA A 334 -16.17 5.84 4.89
CA ALA A 334 -14.88 5.35 5.37
C ALA A 334 -14.60 3.95 4.79
N GLY A 335 -13.38 3.71 4.35
CA GLY A 335 -12.91 2.37 4.06
C GLY A 335 -12.49 1.66 5.34
N MET A 336 -12.43 0.33 5.32
CA MET A 336 -11.82 -0.41 6.43
C MET A 336 -10.36 0.04 6.61
N LEU A 337 -9.67 0.21 5.50
CA LEU A 337 -8.32 0.76 5.40
C LEU A 337 -8.32 1.85 4.33
N GLN A 338 -7.25 2.62 4.24
CA GLN A 338 -7.01 3.49 3.09
C GLN A 338 -6.53 2.61 1.93
N TYR A 339 -7.28 2.58 0.83
CA TYR A 339 -7.03 1.66 -0.28
C TYR A 339 -5.98 2.16 -1.27
N ASP A 340 -5.79 3.46 -1.36
CA ASP A 340 -4.77 4.07 -2.22
C ASP A 340 -4.14 5.24 -1.47
N GLY A 341 -2.89 5.09 -1.07
CA GLY A 341 -2.17 6.09 -0.30
C GLY A 341 -1.70 7.26 -1.14
N GLU A 342 -1.46 7.06 -2.44
CA GLU A 342 -1.09 8.14 -3.36
C GLU A 342 -2.26 9.08 -3.61
N LEU A 343 -3.45 8.52 -3.83
CA LEU A 343 -4.69 9.28 -4.01
C LEU A 343 -5.32 9.71 -2.68
N LYS A 344 -4.81 9.18 -1.56
CA LYS A 344 -5.41 9.35 -0.22
C LYS A 344 -6.88 8.96 -0.21
N LEU A 345 -7.17 7.81 -0.78
CA LEU A 345 -8.52 7.33 -1.06
C LEU A 345 -8.81 6.00 -0.34
N PRO A 346 -9.88 5.89 0.44
CA PRO A 346 -10.77 6.98 0.84
C PRO A 346 -10.09 7.94 1.81
N SER A 347 -10.63 9.15 1.91
CA SER A 347 -10.12 10.20 2.81
C SER A 347 -10.23 9.82 4.29
N HIS A 348 -11.21 8.98 4.62
CA HIS A 348 -11.44 8.46 5.96
C HIS A 348 -11.40 6.94 5.95
N TYR A 349 -10.85 6.34 7.00
CA TYR A 349 -10.71 4.90 7.14
C TYR A 349 -10.74 4.51 8.61
N LEU A 350 -11.18 3.27 8.89
CA LEU A 350 -11.39 2.79 10.26
C LEU A 350 -10.10 2.36 10.94
N VAL A 351 -9.19 1.77 10.17
CA VAL A 351 -7.94 1.20 10.70
C VAL A 351 -6.76 1.94 10.09
N SER A 352 -5.95 2.53 10.95
CA SER A 352 -4.74 3.25 10.55
C SER A 352 -3.59 2.30 10.24
N PRO A 353 -2.63 2.71 9.38
CA PRO A 353 -1.39 1.96 9.21
C PRO A 353 -0.69 1.74 10.56
N PRO A 354 0.10 0.65 10.70
CA PRO A 354 0.77 0.37 11.96
C PRO A 354 1.81 1.45 12.31
N GLU A 355 1.96 1.76 13.59
CA GLU A 355 3.13 2.52 14.06
C GLU A 355 4.31 1.56 14.15
N ILE A 356 5.35 1.85 13.39
CA ILE A 356 6.54 1.01 13.29
C ILE A 356 7.65 1.68 14.11
N GLU A 357 8.05 1.04 15.18
CA GLU A 357 9.11 1.53 16.07
C GLU A 357 10.47 0.94 15.66
N ARG A 358 11.54 1.57 16.12
CA ARG A 358 12.90 1.10 15.97
C ARG A 358 13.30 0.90 14.50
N THR A 359 12.97 1.88 13.68
CA THR A 359 13.40 1.91 12.28
C THR A 359 14.90 2.18 12.16
N SER A 360 15.45 1.93 10.97
CA SER A 360 16.88 2.18 10.69
C SER A 360 17.28 3.63 10.95
N GLY A 361 16.42 4.58 10.60
CA GLY A 361 16.68 6.01 10.84
C GLY A 361 16.82 6.32 12.32
N GLU A 362 15.98 5.74 13.14
CA GLU A 362 16.05 5.93 14.59
C GLU A 362 17.32 5.33 15.20
N TYR A 363 17.66 4.09 14.82
CA TYR A 363 18.91 3.47 15.26
C TYR A 363 20.14 4.27 14.84
N LEU A 364 20.20 4.69 13.58
CA LEU A 364 21.36 5.42 13.06
C LEU A 364 21.55 6.76 13.78
N VAL A 365 20.47 7.48 14.02
CA VAL A 365 20.51 8.76 14.75
C VAL A 365 20.99 8.55 16.19
N HIS A 366 20.52 7.51 16.88
CA HIS A 366 20.98 7.18 18.22
C HIS A 366 22.46 6.77 18.26
N ASN A 367 23.05 6.42 17.12
CA ASN A 367 24.47 6.12 16.99
C ASN A 367 25.28 7.27 16.37
N GLY A 368 24.71 8.47 16.37
CA GLY A 368 25.41 9.68 15.93
C GLY A 368 25.52 9.85 14.42
N ILE A 369 24.79 9.06 13.64
CA ILE A 369 24.78 9.16 12.18
C ILE A 369 23.91 10.35 11.75
N ARG A 370 24.52 11.26 10.99
CA ARG A 370 23.86 12.45 10.47
C ARG A 370 23.19 12.10 9.14
N THR A 371 21.89 12.34 9.03
CA THR A 371 21.10 11.90 7.89
C THR A 371 20.49 13.07 7.12
N PHE A 372 20.44 12.92 5.81
CA PHE A 372 19.77 13.85 4.89
C PHE A 372 18.76 13.07 4.07
N ALA A 373 17.53 13.59 3.96
CA ALA A 373 16.49 12.99 3.13
C ALA A 373 15.90 14.04 2.19
N CYS A 374 15.71 13.67 0.93
CA CYS A 374 15.19 14.59 -0.07
C CYS A 374 14.31 13.85 -1.09
N SER A 375 13.21 14.47 -1.44
CA SER A 375 12.43 14.16 -2.63
C SER A 375 11.59 15.39 -3.00
N GLU A 376 10.91 15.30 -4.13
CA GLU A 376 9.90 16.30 -4.43
C GLU A 376 8.57 16.00 -3.72
N THR A 377 7.66 16.97 -3.69
CA THR A 377 6.43 16.96 -2.87
C THR A 377 5.69 15.64 -2.92
N VAL A 378 5.50 15.07 -4.10
CA VAL A 378 4.67 13.86 -4.30
C VAL A 378 5.23 12.61 -3.63
N LYS A 379 6.53 12.58 -3.31
CA LYS A 379 7.18 11.44 -2.66
C LYS A 379 8.03 11.83 -1.44
N PHE A 380 7.99 13.09 -1.04
CA PHE A 380 8.71 13.54 0.14
C PHE A 380 8.29 12.77 1.41
N GLY A 381 7.00 12.54 1.59
CA GLY A 381 6.49 11.75 2.70
C GLY A 381 7.04 10.32 2.73
N HIS A 382 7.39 9.75 1.58
CA HIS A 382 7.89 8.38 1.51
C HIS A 382 9.31 8.25 2.05
N VAL A 383 10.20 9.21 1.79
CA VAL A 383 11.57 9.19 2.34
C VAL A 383 11.67 9.74 3.76
N THR A 384 10.59 10.24 4.31
CA THR A 384 10.52 10.80 5.67
C THR A 384 9.54 10.05 6.54
N PHE A 385 8.25 10.28 6.37
CA PHE A 385 7.18 9.69 7.18
C PHE A 385 7.16 8.15 7.10
N PHE A 386 7.03 7.59 5.89
CA PHE A 386 6.93 6.14 5.72
C PHE A 386 8.25 5.42 5.99
N TRP A 387 9.36 6.03 5.63
CA TRP A 387 10.69 5.51 5.97
C TRP A 387 10.90 5.40 7.48
N ASN A 388 10.40 6.36 8.21
CA ASN A 388 10.51 6.43 9.68
C ASN A 388 9.40 5.66 10.40
N GLY A 389 8.69 4.79 9.72
CA GLY A 389 7.70 3.91 10.33
C GLY A 389 6.33 4.57 10.58
N ASN A 390 5.88 5.39 9.65
CA ASN A 390 4.63 6.15 9.74
C ASN A 390 4.66 7.20 10.87
N ARG A 391 5.81 7.83 11.01
CA ARG A 391 6.06 8.86 12.00
C ARG A 391 6.40 10.19 11.34
N SER A 392 5.72 11.26 11.76
CA SER A 392 5.98 12.63 11.30
C SER A 392 7.24 13.21 11.94
N GLY A 393 7.97 14.00 11.17
CA GLY A 393 9.16 14.72 11.64
C GLY A 393 10.40 13.86 11.71
N CYS A 394 11.49 14.46 12.14
CA CYS A 394 12.76 13.76 12.35
C CYS A 394 12.89 13.28 13.79
N PHE A 395 13.86 12.38 14.05
CA PHE A 395 14.15 11.88 15.39
C PHE A 395 15.00 12.86 16.19
N ASP A 396 15.98 13.49 15.54
CA ASP A 396 16.86 14.49 16.15
C ASP A 396 17.20 15.60 15.14
N PRO A 397 16.64 16.80 15.31
CA PRO A 397 16.88 17.91 14.36
C PRO A 397 18.32 18.40 14.33
N LYS A 398 19.15 18.02 15.29
CA LYS A 398 20.58 18.34 15.28
C LYS A 398 21.38 17.44 14.34
N LEU A 399 20.86 16.25 14.05
CA LEU A 399 21.52 15.24 13.23
C LEU A 399 20.86 15.04 11.88
N GLU A 400 19.63 15.54 11.67
CA GLU A 400 18.85 15.25 10.48
C GLU A 400 18.38 16.51 9.76
N GLU A 401 18.43 16.48 8.44
CA GLU A 401 17.87 17.52 7.58
C GLU A 401 17.01 16.87 6.49
N TYR A 402 15.75 17.31 6.38
CA TYR A 402 14.79 16.85 5.38
C TYR A 402 14.45 17.99 4.44
N VAL A 403 14.64 17.77 3.13
CA VAL A 403 14.45 18.81 2.10
C VAL A 403 13.38 18.37 1.12
N GLU A 404 12.32 19.17 1.02
CA GLU A 404 11.26 18.99 0.04
C GLU A 404 11.48 19.93 -1.14
N ILE A 405 11.41 19.40 -2.35
CA ILE A 405 11.44 20.18 -3.58
C ILE A 405 10.00 20.24 -4.10
N PRO A 406 9.43 21.45 -4.33
CA PRO A 406 8.06 21.56 -4.82
C PRO A 406 7.88 20.87 -6.16
N SER A 407 6.89 19.94 -6.23
CA SER A 407 6.48 19.32 -7.49
C SER A 407 5.68 20.30 -8.33
N ASP A 408 5.62 20.05 -9.65
CA ASP A 408 4.75 20.81 -10.55
C ASP A 408 3.29 20.67 -10.11
N VAL A 409 2.53 21.75 -10.20
CA VAL A 409 1.13 21.83 -9.78
C VAL A 409 0.24 22.18 -10.97
N GLY A 410 -0.93 21.58 -11.02
CA GLY A 410 -1.95 21.89 -12.05
C GLY A 410 -1.70 21.25 -13.41
N ILE A 411 -0.74 20.36 -13.52
CA ILE A 411 -0.46 19.56 -14.72
C ILE A 411 -0.35 18.09 -14.36
N THR A 412 -0.59 17.21 -15.33
CA THR A 412 -0.26 15.79 -15.20
C THR A 412 1.25 15.61 -15.45
N PHE A 413 1.86 14.61 -14.83
CA PHE A 413 3.31 14.46 -14.85
C PHE A 413 3.90 14.10 -16.21
N ASN A 414 3.09 13.63 -17.16
CA ASN A 414 3.54 13.38 -18.53
C ASN A 414 3.81 14.67 -19.33
N VAL A 415 3.28 15.83 -18.89
CA VAL A 415 3.52 17.12 -19.53
C VAL A 415 4.96 17.59 -19.29
N GLN A 416 5.49 17.36 -18.08
CA GLN A 416 6.87 17.65 -17.70
C GLN A 416 7.49 16.37 -17.10
N PRO A 417 7.81 15.37 -17.93
CA PRO A 417 8.16 14.04 -17.45
C PRO A 417 9.51 13.94 -16.74
N LYS A 418 10.39 14.92 -16.89
CA LYS A 418 11.63 14.99 -16.11
C LYS A 418 11.35 15.26 -14.63
N MET A 419 10.19 15.82 -14.33
CA MET A 419 9.80 16.20 -12.99
C MET A 419 10.90 17.01 -12.32
N LYS A 420 11.25 16.70 -11.09
CA LYS A 420 12.34 17.38 -10.35
C LYS A 420 13.53 16.44 -10.10
N ALA A 421 13.69 15.41 -10.93
CA ALA A 421 14.77 14.46 -10.74
C ALA A 421 16.15 15.10 -10.70
N LEU A 422 16.43 16.05 -11.60
CA LEU A 422 17.73 16.71 -11.64
C LEU A 422 17.97 17.60 -10.41
N GLU A 423 16.94 18.28 -9.93
CA GLU A 423 17.00 19.08 -8.71
C GLU A 423 17.21 18.19 -7.47
N ILE A 424 16.58 17.02 -7.42
CA ILE A 424 16.83 16.02 -6.37
C ILE A 424 18.29 15.57 -6.43
N GLY A 425 18.78 15.25 -7.62
CA GLY A 425 20.18 14.89 -7.84
C GLY A 425 21.16 15.96 -7.38
N GLU A 426 20.88 17.22 -7.69
CA GLU A 426 21.71 18.37 -7.27
C GLU A 426 21.73 18.54 -5.75
N LYS A 427 20.56 18.45 -5.10
CA LYS A 427 20.47 18.57 -3.65
C LYS A 427 21.21 17.45 -2.93
N ALA A 428 21.05 16.21 -3.41
CA ALA A 428 21.77 15.06 -2.87
C ALA A 428 23.29 15.18 -3.10
N ARG A 429 23.70 15.57 -4.30
CA ARG A 429 25.12 15.85 -4.62
C ARG A 429 25.72 16.87 -3.65
N ASP A 430 25.04 17.99 -3.47
CA ASP A 430 25.53 19.07 -2.60
C ASP A 430 25.60 18.61 -1.14
N ALA A 431 24.62 17.82 -0.68
CA ALA A 431 24.64 17.22 0.65
C ALA A 431 25.83 16.26 0.85
N ILE A 432 26.12 15.41 -0.15
CA ILE A 432 27.25 14.50 -0.13
C ILE A 432 28.57 15.26 -0.09
N LEU A 433 28.73 16.24 -0.98
CA LEU A 433 29.96 17.01 -1.09
C LEU A 433 30.19 17.93 0.13
N SER A 434 29.16 18.28 0.87
CA SER A 434 29.27 19.13 2.06
C SER A 434 30.05 18.50 3.21
N GLY A 435 30.10 17.17 3.27
CA GLY A 435 30.69 16.44 4.38
C GLY A 435 29.89 16.54 5.69
N LYS A 436 28.69 17.10 5.65
CA LYS A 436 27.85 17.31 6.85
C LYS A 436 27.01 16.08 7.21
N PHE A 437 26.85 15.14 6.29
CA PHE A 437 25.97 13.99 6.45
C PHE A 437 26.72 12.69 6.22
N ASP A 438 26.35 11.68 7.00
CA ASP A 438 26.88 10.31 6.88
C ASP A 438 25.96 9.44 6.00
N GLN A 439 24.65 9.72 5.98
CA GLN A 439 23.71 9.09 5.07
C GLN A 439 22.94 10.16 4.30
N VAL A 440 22.88 10.00 2.97
CA VAL A 440 22.06 10.82 2.09
C VAL A 440 21.08 9.88 1.37
N ARG A 441 19.78 10.03 1.65
CA ARG A 441 18.76 9.22 1.00
C ARG A 441 17.80 10.07 0.19
N VAL A 442 17.41 9.55 -0.96
CA VAL A 442 16.47 10.23 -1.85
C VAL A 442 15.45 9.24 -2.42
N ASN A 443 14.29 9.77 -2.78
CA ASN A 443 13.35 9.10 -3.68
C ASN A 443 13.29 9.90 -4.98
N ILE A 444 13.47 9.21 -6.10
CA ILE A 444 13.32 9.78 -7.45
C ILE A 444 12.00 9.23 -8.02
N PRO A 445 10.93 10.04 -8.08
CA PRO A 445 9.57 9.52 -8.30
C PRO A 445 9.20 9.27 -9.75
N ASN A 446 10.08 9.55 -10.69
CA ASN A 446 9.80 9.66 -12.11
C ASN A 446 9.11 8.45 -12.72
N GLY A 447 9.64 7.26 -12.48
CA GLY A 447 9.10 6.01 -13.07
C GLY A 447 7.67 5.73 -12.63
N ASP A 448 7.37 5.98 -11.38
CA ASP A 448 6.05 5.75 -10.82
C ASP A 448 5.04 6.82 -11.25
N MET A 449 5.36 8.07 -11.01
CA MET A 449 4.41 9.16 -11.22
C MET A 449 4.09 9.37 -12.70
N VAL A 450 5.08 9.31 -13.57
CA VAL A 450 4.84 9.40 -15.01
C VAL A 450 4.24 8.09 -15.55
N GLY A 451 4.68 6.95 -15.02
CA GLY A 451 4.10 5.64 -15.36
C GLY A 451 2.60 5.57 -15.12
N HIS A 452 2.10 6.15 -14.04
CA HIS A 452 0.67 6.22 -13.74
C HIS A 452 -0.15 6.99 -14.77
N THR A 453 0.48 7.86 -15.57
CA THR A 453 -0.23 8.59 -16.65
C THR A 453 -0.54 7.70 -17.86
N GLY A 454 0.10 6.55 -17.97
CA GLY A 454 -0.04 5.66 -19.13
C GLY A 454 0.67 6.13 -20.39
N ASP A 455 1.36 7.24 -20.32
CA ASP A 455 2.10 7.82 -21.45
C ASP A 455 3.48 7.16 -21.57
N VAL A 456 3.61 6.20 -22.48
CA VAL A 456 4.82 5.39 -22.65
C VAL A 456 6.02 6.26 -23.03
N GLU A 457 5.84 7.19 -23.98
CA GLU A 457 6.95 8.05 -24.43
C GLU A 457 7.42 8.97 -23.32
N ALA A 458 6.49 9.56 -22.57
CA ALA A 458 6.82 10.40 -21.43
C ALA A 458 7.53 9.61 -20.33
N THR A 459 7.13 8.37 -20.09
CA THR A 459 7.76 7.51 -19.09
C THR A 459 9.20 7.16 -19.46
N VAL A 460 9.49 6.98 -20.74
CA VAL A 460 10.87 6.80 -21.23
C VAL A 460 11.72 8.04 -20.86
N VAL A 461 11.23 9.23 -21.13
CA VAL A 461 11.92 10.49 -20.77
C VAL A 461 12.11 10.59 -19.25
N ALA A 462 11.10 10.21 -18.50
CA ALA A 462 11.15 10.20 -17.03
C ALA A 462 12.25 9.28 -16.49
N CYS A 463 12.38 8.08 -17.04
CA CYS A 463 13.41 7.11 -16.67
C CYS A 463 14.81 7.61 -17.02
N GLU A 464 14.97 8.26 -18.16
CA GLU A 464 16.25 8.86 -18.56
C GLU A 464 16.68 9.97 -17.61
N ALA A 465 15.75 10.83 -17.18
CA ALA A 465 16.04 11.87 -16.19
C ALA A 465 16.41 11.27 -14.83
N ALA A 466 15.71 10.22 -14.41
CA ALA A 466 16.03 9.50 -13.18
C ALA A 466 17.45 8.93 -13.20
N ASP A 467 17.86 8.33 -14.32
CA ASP A 467 19.22 7.78 -14.48
C ASP A 467 20.30 8.88 -14.38
N ARG A 468 20.03 10.06 -14.95
CA ARG A 468 20.96 11.21 -14.84
C ARG A 468 21.08 11.68 -13.39
N ALA A 469 19.99 11.72 -12.64
CA ALA A 469 20.03 12.06 -11.23
C ALA A 469 20.85 11.04 -10.42
N VAL A 470 20.69 9.74 -10.71
CA VAL A 470 21.54 8.70 -10.11
C VAL A 470 23.01 8.96 -10.40
N LYS A 471 23.37 9.27 -11.66
CA LYS A 471 24.75 9.58 -12.01
C LYS A 471 25.32 10.73 -11.18
N MET A 472 24.58 11.80 -11.00
CA MET A 472 25.02 12.95 -10.19
C MET A 472 25.35 12.51 -8.77
N ILE A 473 24.52 11.67 -8.18
CA ILE A 473 24.70 11.16 -6.81
C ILE A 473 25.92 10.25 -6.74
N LEU A 474 26.05 9.32 -7.68
CA LEU A 474 27.17 8.37 -7.70
C LEU A 474 28.51 9.05 -7.98
N ASP A 475 28.54 10.08 -8.82
CA ASP A 475 29.75 10.87 -9.06
C ASP A 475 30.19 11.61 -7.78
N ALA A 476 29.25 12.14 -7.01
CA ALA A 476 29.56 12.76 -5.72
C ALA A 476 30.08 11.73 -4.70
N ILE A 477 29.50 10.54 -4.66
CA ILE A 477 29.99 9.42 -3.82
C ILE A 477 31.40 9.01 -4.22
N GLU A 478 31.70 8.94 -5.49
CA GLU A 478 33.06 8.68 -5.99
C GLU A 478 34.05 9.72 -5.48
N HIS A 479 33.65 11.00 -5.57
CA HIS A 479 34.51 12.11 -5.15
C HIS A 479 34.85 12.08 -3.65
N VAL A 480 33.90 11.71 -2.78
CA VAL A 480 34.13 11.69 -1.33
C VAL A 480 34.63 10.36 -0.79
N GLY A 481 34.86 9.37 -1.65
CA GLY A 481 35.27 8.04 -1.22
C GLY A 481 34.18 7.29 -0.47
N GLY A 482 32.93 7.51 -0.85
CA GLY A 482 31.77 6.94 -0.17
C GLY A 482 31.27 5.63 -0.76
N ILE A 483 30.09 5.24 -0.31
CA ILE A 483 29.40 4.01 -0.70
C ILE A 483 28.00 4.37 -1.18
N TYR A 484 27.47 3.64 -2.17
CA TYR A 484 26.10 3.78 -2.58
C TYR A 484 25.32 2.47 -2.48
N LEU A 485 24.03 2.59 -2.26
CA LEU A 485 23.02 1.55 -2.45
C LEU A 485 21.90 2.16 -3.28
N VAL A 486 21.63 1.58 -4.45
CA VAL A 486 20.54 2.01 -5.34
C VAL A 486 19.51 0.90 -5.39
N THR A 487 18.26 1.24 -5.15
CA THR A 487 17.15 0.28 -5.14
C THR A 487 15.87 0.94 -5.68
N ALA A 488 14.77 0.24 -5.57
CA ALA A 488 13.43 0.72 -5.87
C ALA A 488 12.46 0.21 -4.82
N ASP A 489 11.24 0.72 -4.84
CA ASP A 489 10.21 0.36 -3.84
C ASP A 489 9.14 -0.57 -4.38
N HIS A 490 8.90 -0.57 -5.67
CA HIS A 490 8.00 -1.46 -6.42
C HIS A 490 8.23 -1.23 -7.91
N GLY A 491 7.59 -2.05 -8.77
CA GLY A 491 7.61 -1.88 -10.21
C GLY A 491 6.47 -1.01 -10.72
N ASN A 492 6.68 -0.37 -11.86
CA ASN A 492 5.69 0.38 -12.64
C ASN A 492 6.17 0.57 -14.09
N ALA A 493 7.25 1.34 -14.28
CA ALA A 493 7.72 1.77 -15.60
C ALA A 493 8.27 0.63 -16.48
N GLU A 494 8.62 -0.48 -15.90
CA GLU A 494 9.18 -1.63 -16.64
C GLU A 494 8.12 -2.44 -17.37
N ASP A 495 6.83 -2.23 -17.11
CA ASP A 495 5.75 -2.97 -17.77
C ASP A 495 4.46 -2.12 -17.81
N MET A 496 4.24 -1.47 -18.94
CA MET A 496 3.18 -0.47 -19.13
C MET A 496 1.97 -0.99 -19.90
N VAL A 497 1.83 -2.31 -20.07
CA VAL A 497 0.70 -2.91 -20.79
C VAL A 497 0.12 -4.09 -20.03
N LYS A 498 -1.17 -4.32 -20.24
CA LYS A 498 -1.84 -5.54 -19.79
C LYS A 498 -1.43 -6.69 -20.71
N ARG A 499 -1.18 -7.87 -20.11
CA ARG A 499 -0.69 -9.03 -20.85
C ARG A 499 -1.54 -10.27 -20.60
N ASN A 500 -1.58 -11.16 -21.59
CA ASN A 500 -2.16 -12.49 -21.43
C ASN A 500 -1.16 -13.43 -20.73
N LYS A 501 -1.55 -14.68 -20.51
CA LYS A 501 -0.71 -15.68 -19.83
C LYS A 501 0.60 -15.99 -20.54
N SER A 502 0.66 -15.78 -21.86
CA SER A 502 1.88 -15.97 -22.65
C SER A 502 2.76 -14.73 -22.72
N GLY A 503 2.40 -13.65 -22.03
CA GLY A 503 3.16 -12.40 -21.98
C GLY A 503 2.92 -11.45 -23.14
N GLN A 504 1.97 -11.74 -24.03
CA GLN A 504 1.63 -10.87 -25.14
C GLN A 504 0.72 -9.72 -24.69
N PRO A 505 0.93 -8.49 -25.20
CA PRO A 505 0.04 -7.37 -24.91
C PRO A 505 -1.40 -7.66 -25.29
N LEU A 506 -2.34 -7.33 -24.40
CA LEU A 506 -3.76 -7.43 -24.67
C LEU A 506 -4.22 -6.27 -25.54
N LEU A 507 -5.14 -6.56 -26.48
CA LEU A 507 -5.71 -5.56 -27.35
C LEU A 507 -7.16 -5.26 -26.94
N ASP A 508 -7.58 -4.02 -27.12
CA ASP A 508 -8.97 -3.63 -26.96
C ASP A 508 -9.80 -3.98 -28.21
N LYS A 509 -11.08 -3.64 -28.21
CA LYS A 509 -12.00 -3.92 -29.34
C LYS A 509 -11.60 -3.22 -30.63
N GLN A 510 -10.83 -2.12 -30.55
CA GLN A 510 -10.33 -1.36 -31.68
C GLN A 510 -8.94 -1.82 -32.16
N GLY A 511 -8.37 -2.84 -31.54
CA GLY A 511 -7.05 -3.34 -31.86
C GLY A 511 -5.89 -2.57 -31.24
N ASN A 512 -6.17 -1.65 -30.32
CA ASN A 512 -5.15 -0.90 -29.59
C ASN A 512 -4.69 -1.66 -28.35
N VAL A 513 -3.43 -1.49 -27.98
CA VAL A 513 -2.87 -2.10 -26.76
C VAL A 513 -3.52 -1.51 -25.52
N GLN A 514 -3.88 -2.36 -24.57
CA GLN A 514 -4.43 -1.92 -23.29
C GLN A 514 -3.30 -1.47 -22.38
N ILE A 515 -3.23 -0.18 -22.11
CA ILE A 515 -2.19 0.42 -21.27
C ILE A 515 -2.43 0.08 -19.79
N LEU A 516 -1.37 -0.30 -19.09
CA LEU A 516 -1.37 -0.53 -17.65
C LEU A 516 -0.87 0.74 -16.95
N THR A 517 -1.66 1.25 -16.02
CA THR A 517 -1.31 2.44 -15.22
C THR A 517 -1.07 2.10 -13.76
N SER A 518 -1.13 0.84 -13.39
CA SER A 518 -0.92 0.35 -12.02
C SER A 518 0.53 -0.09 -11.80
N HIS A 519 0.85 -0.38 -10.55
CA HIS A 519 2.09 -1.06 -10.19
C HIS A 519 2.13 -2.48 -10.76
N THR A 520 3.27 -3.14 -10.63
CA THR A 520 3.49 -4.49 -11.14
C THR A 520 3.87 -5.45 -10.01
N LEU A 521 3.94 -6.73 -10.34
CA LEU A 521 4.45 -7.78 -9.45
C LEU A 521 5.94 -8.09 -9.70
N GLN A 522 6.60 -7.26 -10.47
CA GLN A 522 8.00 -7.49 -10.84
C GLN A 522 8.94 -7.24 -9.65
N PRO A 523 10.07 -7.97 -9.59
CA PRO A 523 11.11 -7.67 -8.62
C PRO A 523 11.78 -6.33 -8.95
N VAL A 524 12.51 -5.81 -7.97
CA VAL A 524 13.24 -4.56 -8.12
C VAL A 524 14.73 -4.77 -7.89
N PRO A 525 15.59 -3.91 -8.47
CA PRO A 525 17.02 -4.04 -8.31
C PRO A 525 17.51 -3.55 -6.95
N VAL A 526 18.61 -4.13 -6.49
CA VAL A 526 19.48 -3.57 -5.46
C VAL A 526 20.91 -3.63 -5.99
N ALA A 527 21.57 -2.47 -6.03
CA ALA A 527 22.97 -2.35 -6.43
C ALA A 527 23.76 -1.67 -5.33
N ILE A 528 24.96 -2.16 -5.06
CA ILE A 528 25.89 -1.55 -4.12
C ILE A 528 27.22 -1.27 -4.82
N GLY A 529 27.95 -0.29 -4.31
CA GLY A 529 29.26 0.06 -4.86
C GLY A 529 29.84 1.31 -4.23
N GLY A 530 30.80 1.88 -4.92
CA GLY A 530 31.51 3.08 -4.52
C GLY A 530 32.93 2.78 -4.04
N PRO A 531 33.82 3.79 -4.04
CA PRO A 531 35.22 3.62 -3.68
C PRO A 531 35.40 3.28 -2.19
N GLY A 532 34.43 3.60 -1.34
CA GLY A 532 34.46 3.27 0.09
C GLY A 532 33.99 1.87 0.44
N LEU A 533 33.46 1.13 -0.53
CA LEU A 533 33.03 -0.25 -0.30
C LEU A 533 34.24 -1.15 -0.08
N ALA A 534 34.25 -1.86 1.04
CA ALA A 534 35.37 -2.73 1.38
C ALA A 534 35.56 -3.84 0.34
N PRO A 535 36.81 -4.28 0.06
CA PRO A 535 37.07 -5.42 -0.80
C PRO A 535 36.39 -6.69 -0.27
N GLY A 536 35.91 -7.52 -1.19
CA GLY A 536 35.26 -8.77 -0.82
C GLY A 536 33.78 -8.67 -0.48
N VAL A 537 33.20 -7.48 -0.46
CA VAL A 537 31.76 -7.31 -0.26
C VAL A 537 31.00 -7.73 -1.53
N ARG A 538 30.04 -8.62 -1.35
CA ARG A 538 29.17 -9.08 -2.42
C ARG A 538 27.78 -9.46 -1.89
N PHE A 539 26.81 -9.60 -2.76
CA PHE A 539 25.52 -10.17 -2.38
C PHE A 539 25.65 -11.67 -2.08
N ARG A 540 24.96 -12.10 -1.05
CA ARG A 540 24.82 -13.51 -0.68
C ARG A 540 23.99 -14.23 -1.74
N ASN A 541 24.32 -15.50 -2.00
CA ASN A 541 23.57 -16.34 -2.93
C ASN A 541 22.58 -17.30 -2.23
N ASP A 542 22.54 -17.30 -0.90
CA ASP A 542 21.68 -18.16 -0.09
C ASP A 542 20.36 -17.49 0.36
N LEU A 543 20.03 -16.33 -0.22
CA LEU A 543 18.79 -15.60 0.02
C LEU A 543 18.03 -15.35 -1.29
N PRO A 544 17.58 -16.41 -2.00
CA PRO A 544 16.94 -16.24 -3.31
C PRO A 544 15.60 -15.48 -3.23
N ASN A 545 14.94 -15.52 -2.07
CA ASN A 545 13.67 -14.84 -1.83
C ASN A 545 13.83 -13.55 -1.03
N GLY A 546 15.01 -12.94 -1.03
CA GLY A 546 15.24 -11.65 -0.39
C GLY A 546 14.26 -10.60 -0.88
N GLY A 547 13.84 -9.72 0.04
CA GLY A 547 12.88 -8.67 -0.21
C GLY A 547 13.36 -7.31 0.26
N LEU A 548 12.52 -6.30 0.11
CA LEU A 548 12.83 -4.94 0.54
C LEU A 548 13.17 -4.85 2.04
N ALA A 549 12.58 -5.71 2.86
CA ALA A 549 12.85 -5.73 4.29
C ALA A 549 14.29 -6.15 4.64
N ASN A 550 15.02 -6.76 3.70
CA ASN A 550 16.42 -7.13 3.88
C ASN A 550 17.40 -5.97 3.59
N VAL A 551 16.91 -4.85 3.06
CA VAL A 551 17.76 -3.75 2.60
C VAL A 551 18.31 -2.93 3.79
N ALA A 552 17.52 -2.70 4.83
CA ALA A 552 17.97 -1.89 5.98
C ALA A 552 19.17 -2.52 6.68
N ALA A 553 19.13 -3.82 6.97
CA ALA A 553 20.29 -4.53 7.52
C ALA A 553 21.53 -4.34 6.63
N THR A 554 21.34 -4.33 5.33
CA THR A 554 22.41 -4.15 4.35
C THR A 554 23.03 -2.76 4.44
N PHE A 555 22.24 -1.67 4.40
CA PHE A 555 22.86 -0.34 4.49
C PHE A 555 23.36 0.00 5.90
N ILE A 556 22.81 -0.59 6.96
CA ILE A 556 23.39 -0.50 8.30
C ILE A 556 24.80 -1.11 8.32
N ASN A 557 24.98 -2.25 7.64
CA ASN A 557 26.31 -2.83 7.43
C ASN A 557 27.24 -1.87 6.69
N LEU A 558 26.76 -1.18 5.68
CA LEU A 558 27.56 -0.22 4.91
C LEU A 558 27.99 0.99 5.76
N HIS A 559 27.26 1.32 6.80
CA HIS A 559 27.68 2.30 7.82
C HIS A 559 28.71 1.75 8.82
N GLY A 560 29.03 0.47 8.75
CA GLY A 560 30.00 -0.17 9.62
C GLY A 560 29.42 -0.77 10.90
N PHE A 561 28.13 -1.03 10.93
CA PHE A 561 27.43 -1.65 12.07
C PHE A 561 26.83 -2.99 11.70
N GLU A 562 26.67 -3.85 12.69
CA GLU A 562 25.77 -5.00 12.57
C GLU A 562 24.33 -4.55 12.72
N ALA A 563 23.44 -5.19 11.98
CA ALA A 563 22.01 -4.90 12.09
C ALA A 563 21.45 -5.40 13.42
N PRO A 564 20.38 -4.78 13.95
CA PRO A 564 19.68 -5.32 15.12
C PRO A 564 19.23 -6.76 14.90
N ALA A 565 19.22 -7.55 15.96
CA ALA A 565 18.94 -8.99 15.88
C ALA A 565 17.54 -9.34 15.35
N ASP A 566 16.57 -8.44 15.51
CA ASP A 566 15.20 -8.61 15.04
C ASP A 566 14.97 -8.16 13.60
N TYR A 567 15.99 -7.60 12.94
CA TYR A 567 15.91 -7.23 11.52
C TYR A 567 16.03 -8.46 10.62
N GLU A 568 15.43 -8.37 9.44
CA GLU A 568 15.64 -9.35 8.39
C GLU A 568 17.12 -9.41 8.02
N THR A 569 17.56 -10.56 7.56
CA THR A 569 18.98 -10.83 7.27
C THR A 569 19.54 -9.87 6.23
N THR A 570 20.76 -9.39 6.45
CA THR A 570 21.49 -8.60 5.45
C THR A 570 21.66 -9.35 4.13
N LEU A 571 21.62 -8.61 3.02
CA LEU A 571 21.81 -9.17 1.67
C LEU A 571 23.28 -9.40 1.31
N ILE A 572 24.21 -8.88 2.09
CA ILE A 572 25.63 -8.90 1.76
C ILE A 572 26.42 -9.84 2.68
N GLU A 573 27.56 -10.28 2.14
CA GLU A 573 28.61 -10.96 2.88
C GLU A 573 29.98 -10.37 2.51
N VAL A 574 30.95 -10.57 3.36
CA VAL A 574 32.33 -10.16 3.12
C VAL A 574 33.17 -11.43 2.96
N VAL A 575 33.70 -11.64 1.75
CA VAL A 575 34.50 -12.81 1.43
C VAL A 575 35.97 -12.45 1.64
N ASP A 576 36.69 -13.27 2.40
CA ASP A 576 38.13 -13.13 2.57
C ASP A 576 38.83 -13.56 1.27
N ASN A 577 39.75 -12.73 0.79
CA ASN A 577 40.54 -13.03 -0.41
C ASN A 577 41.68 -14.00 -0.06
#